data_f6a894fca0b758aea240a6ad7ea49e56
#
_entry.id   f6a894fca0b758aea240a6ad7ea49e56
#
_cell.length_a   1.000
_cell.length_b   1.000
_cell.length_c   1.000
_cell.angle_alpha   90.00
_cell.angle_beta   90.00
_cell.angle_gamma   90.00
#
_symmetry.space_group_name_H-M   'P 1'
#
loop_
_entity.id
_entity.type
_entity.pdbx_description
1 polymer ?
#
loop_
_entity_poly.entity_id
_entity_poly.type
_entity_poly.pdbx_seq_one_letter_code
_entity_poly.pdbx_strand_id
1 'polypeptide(L)'
;MVDGGNVDSRYDKAFPVSWEQFHRDARALTWRLDEHGPFHAVVAITRGGLVPAAIVARELGLRIIDTVCIASYDYGTQGELQVLKEVKHDIAADGGKGVLIVDDLVDTGKTAKAVREMLPNAHFATVYAKPSGRPLVDTFVTEVSQDTWIYLPWDLTLQFAPPIRDGATG
;
A
#
# COMPACT_ATOMS: atom_id res chain seq x y z
N MET A 1 -1.61 -22.24 29.41
CA MET A 1 -1.90 -20.81 29.20
C MET A 1 -1.00 -20.35 28.07
N VAL A 2 -1.52 -20.22 26.89
CA VAL A 2 -0.78 -19.64 25.76
C VAL A 2 -0.97 -18.13 25.85
N ASP A 3 0.14 -17.43 26.10
CA ASP A 3 0.20 -15.98 26.11
C ASP A 3 -0.34 -15.44 24.77
N GLY A 4 -1.44 -14.68 24.85
CA GLY A 4 -2.04 -14.03 23.69
C GLY A 4 -1.06 -13.02 23.14
N GLY A 5 -0.52 -13.30 21.95
CA GLY A 5 0.31 -12.38 21.21
C GLY A 5 -0.35 -11.00 21.15
N ASN A 6 0.40 -10.00 21.55
CA ASN A 6 0.01 -8.61 21.70
C ASN A 6 -0.51 -8.06 20.36
N VAL A 7 -1.82 -8.11 20.16
CA VAL A 7 -2.48 -7.32 19.11
C VAL A 7 -2.19 -5.87 19.50
N ASP A 8 -1.55 -5.12 18.63
CA ASP A 8 -1.26 -3.72 18.84
C ASP A 8 -2.53 -3.03 19.35
N SER A 9 -2.49 -2.51 20.57
CA SER A 9 -3.64 -1.96 21.31
C SER A 9 -4.36 -0.80 20.61
N ARG A 10 -3.88 -0.43 19.43
CA ARG A 10 -4.48 0.60 18.56
C ARG A 10 -5.65 0.10 17.71
N TYR A 11 -5.84 -1.25 17.63
CA TYR A 11 -6.86 -1.81 16.72
C TYR A 11 -7.83 -2.68 17.53
N ASP A 12 -9.07 -2.22 17.60
CA ASP A 12 -10.17 -2.90 18.30
C ASP A 12 -11.00 -3.79 17.38
N LYS A 13 -10.86 -3.62 16.06
CA LYS A 13 -11.65 -4.32 15.03
C LYS A 13 -10.76 -5.01 14.02
N ALA A 14 -11.28 -6.07 13.43
CA ALA A 14 -10.63 -6.85 12.39
C ALA A 14 -11.44 -6.81 11.08
N PHE A 15 -10.76 -6.63 9.97
CA PHE A 15 -11.34 -6.71 8.62
C PHE A 15 -10.54 -7.71 7.78
N PRO A 16 -10.94 -9.00 7.78
CA PRO A 16 -10.28 -10.02 6.97
C PRO A 16 -10.69 -9.91 5.51
N VAL A 17 -9.71 -9.98 4.62
CA VAL A 17 -9.89 -9.91 3.16
C VAL A 17 -9.39 -11.20 2.52
N SER A 18 -10.25 -11.90 1.80
CA SER A 18 -9.87 -13.07 0.99
C SER A 18 -9.18 -12.65 -0.31
N TRP A 19 -8.44 -13.59 -0.97
CA TRP A 19 -7.88 -13.36 -2.30
C TRP A 19 -8.93 -12.98 -3.32
N GLU A 20 -10.08 -13.62 -3.29
CA GLU A 20 -11.20 -13.33 -4.19
C GLU A 20 -11.75 -11.91 -3.97
N GLN A 21 -11.94 -11.50 -2.72
CA GLN A 21 -12.38 -10.15 -2.39
C GLN A 21 -11.34 -9.12 -2.81
N PHE A 22 -10.06 -9.35 -2.49
CA PHE A 22 -8.98 -8.42 -2.85
C PHE A 22 -8.88 -8.25 -4.37
N HIS A 23 -8.96 -9.33 -5.13
CA HIS A 23 -8.94 -9.26 -6.59
C HIS A 23 -10.11 -8.46 -7.13
N ARG A 24 -11.32 -8.68 -6.62
CA ARG A 24 -12.50 -7.90 -6.99
C ARG A 24 -12.33 -6.43 -6.66
N ASP A 25 -11.82 -6.10 -5.48
CA ASP A 25 -11.62 -4.73 -5.03
C ASP A 25 -10.52 -4.03 -5.85
N ALA A 26 -9.41 -4.71 -6.16
CA ALA A 26 -8.37 -4.18 -7.04
C ALA A 26 -8.87 -3.92 -8.47
N ARG A 27 -9.77 -4.76 -8.99
CA ARG A 27 -10.43 -4.50 -10.28
C ARG A 27 -11.39 -3.32 -10.19
N ALA A 28 -12.12 -3.17 -9.08
CA ALA A 28 -12.97 -2.00 -8.85
C ALA A 28 -12.14 -0.71 -8.81
N LEU A 29 -10.94 -0.76 -8.21
CA LEU A 29 -9.98 0.35 -8.26
C LEU A 29 -9.63 0.70 -9.71
N THR A 30 -9.34 -0.30 -10.54
CA THR A 30 -8.99 -0.10 -11.95
C THR A 30 -10.08 0.63 -12.72
N TRP A 31 -11.34 0.27 -12.52
CA TRP A 31 -12.46 0.97 -13.16
C TRP A 31 -12.54 2.45 -12.77
N ARG A 32 -12.26 2.78 -11.52
CA ARG A 32 -12.20 4.18 -11.06
C ARG A 32 -11.02 4.92 -11.68
N LEU A 33 -9.91 4.24 -11.90
CA LEU A 33 -8.68 4.83 -12.44
C LEU A 33 -8.74 5.09 -13.94
N ASP A 34 -9.54 4.33 -14.68
CA ASP A 34 -9.70 4.50 -16.13
C ASP A 34 -10.19 5.91 -16.51
N GLU A 35 -10.98 6.54 -15.64
CA GLU A 35 -11.47 7.92 -15.83
C GLU A 35 -10.39 9.00 -15.62
N HIS A 36 -9.27 8.66 -14.97
CA HIS A 36 -8.19 9.58 -14.62
C HIS A 36 -6.96 9.48 -15.52
N GLY A 37 -6.93 8.51 -16.44
CA GLY A 37 -5.83 8.30 -17.38
C GLY A 37 -5.74 9.36 -18.49
N PRO A 38 -4.81 9.21 -19.43
CA PRO A 38 -3.94 8.04 -19.54
C PRO A 38 -2.75 8.07 -18.60
N PHE A 39 -2.38 6.87 -18.09
CA PHE A 39 -1.15 6.64 -17.37
C PHE A 39 -0.12 5.96 -18.29
N HIS A 40 1.17 6.16 -18.04
CA HIS A 40 2.24 5.50 -18.80
C HIS A 40 3.09 4.53 -17.96
N ALA A 41 3.05 4.65 -16.64
CA ALA A 41 3.79 3.79 -15.71
C ALA A 41 3.04 3.62 -14.39
N VAL A 42 3.32 2.50 -13.71
CA VAL A 42 2.89 2.23 -12.34
C VAL A 42 4.10 2.23 -11.42
N VAL A 43 3.98 2.85 -10.27
CA VAL A 43 4.94 2.76 -9.15
C VAL A 43 4.25 2.06 -7.99
N ALA A 44 4.72 0.84 -7.66
CA ALA A 44 4.22 0.10 -6.51
C ALA A 44 4.99 0.47 -5.25
N ILE A 45 4.28 0.80 -4.17
CA ILE A 45 4.91 0.95 -2.85
C ILE A 45 5.12 -0.44 -2.27
N THR A 46 6.37 -0.83 -2.07
CA THR A 46 6.67 -2.19 -1.59
C THR A 46 6.57 -2.26 -0.06
N ARG A 47 6.08 -3.36 0.43
CA ARG A 47 5.66 -4.61 -0.22
C ARG A 47 4.18 -4.64 -0.59
N GLY A 48 3.32 -3.98 0.19
CA GLY A 48 1.86 -4.07 0.08
C GLY A 48 1.29 -3.75 -1.29
N GLY A 49 1.88 -2.76 -1.98
CA GLY A 49 1.44 -2.33 -3.30
C GLY A 49 1.77 -3.28 -4.46
N LEU A 50 2.60 -4.32 -4.24
CA LEU A 50 3.02 -5.22 -5.33
C LEU A 50 1.86 -5.98 -5.96
N VAL A 51 0.98 -6.54 -5.14
CA VAL A 51 -0.17 -7.33 -5.62
C VAL A 51 -1.18 -6.45 -6.34
N PRO A 52 -1.70 -5.35 -5.75
CA PRO A 52 -2.64 -4.50 -6.46
C PRO A 52 -2.03 -3.84 -7.70
N ALA A 53 -0.75 -3.46 -7.68
CA ALA A 53 -0.08 -2.89 -8.85
C ALA A 53 -0.04 -3.87 -10.03
N ALA A 54 0.20 -5.16 -9.78
CA ALA A 54 0.18 -6.18 -10.84
C ALA A 54 -1.21 -6.30 -11.49
N ILE A 55 -2.27 -6.29 -10.69
CA ILE A 55 -3.65 -6.38 -11.16
C ILE A 55 -4.01 -5.11 -11.95
N VAL A 56 -3.76 -3.93 -11.39
CA VAL A 56 -4.08 -2.64 -11.99
C VAL A 56 -3.32 -2.45 -13.31
N ALA A 57 -2.02 -2.72 -13.32
CA ALA A 57 -1.19 -2.60 -14.52
C ALA A 57 -1.68 -3.53 -15.64
N ARG A 58 -2.07 -4.77 -15.29
CA ARG A 58 -2.63 -5.74 -16.25
C ARG A 58 -3.93 -5.21 -16.87
N GLU A 59 -4.86 -4.73 -16.04
CA GLU A 59 -6.17 -4.27 -16.48
C GLU A 59 -6.10 -2.96 -17.29
N LEU A 60 -5.21 -2.03 -16.93
CA LEU A 60 -4.99 -0.77 -17.67
C LEU A 60 -4.03 -0.92 -18.86
N GLY A 61 -3.49 -2.13 -19.11
CA GLY A 61 -2.55 -2.37 -20.22
C GLY A 61 -1.19 -1.70 -20.04
N LEU A 62 -0.80 -1.36 -18.82
CA LEU A 62 0.47 -0.71 -18.51
C LEU A 62 1.57 -1.77 -18.37
N ARG A 63 2.69 -1.55 -19.07
CA ARG A 63 3.82 -2.49 -19.08
C ARG A 63 5.01 -2.00 -18.26
N ILE A 64 5.10 -0.70 -18.00
CA ILE A 64 6.17 -0.11 -17.21
C ILE A 64 5.74 -0.11 -15.75
N ILE A 65 6.43 -0.90 -14.94
CA ILE A 65 6.22 -0.98 -13.50
C ILE A 65 7.55 -0.76 -12.81
N ASP A 66 7.59 0.20 -11.90
CA ASP A 66 8.70 0.41 -10.98
C ASP A 66 8.22 0.26 -9.53
N THR A 67 9.13 0.32 -8.60
CA THR A 67 8.83 0.21 -7.18
C THR A 67 9.51 1.32 -6.38
N VAL A 68 8.90 1.71 -5.28
CA VAL A 68 9.52 2.51 -4.24
C VAL A 68 9.47 1.75 -2.92
N CYS A 69 10.56 1.75 -2.17
CA CYS A 69 10.62 1.10 -0.86
C CYS A 69 10.94 2.12 0.21
N ILE A 70 10.02 2.27 1.17
CA ILE A 70 10.17 3.12 2.33
C ILE A 70 10.00 2.26 3.58
N ALA A 71 10.97 2.29 4.47
CA ALA A 71 10.91 1.59 5.74
C ALA A 71 10.85 2.59 6.90
N SER A 72 10.12 2.21 7.95
CA SER A 72 10.16 2.88 9.25
C SER A 72 11.10 2.10 10.16
N TYR A 73 12.12 2.74 10.69
CA TYR A 73 13.00 2.14 11.70
C TYR A 73 12.60 2.65 13.09
N ASP A 74 12.06 1.75 13.89
CA ASP A 74 11.80 2.01 15.32
C ASP A 74 13.06 1.75 16.16
N TYR A 75 14.00 2.67 16.12
CA TYR A 75 15.05 2.73 17.13
C TYR A 75 14.70 3.78 18.21
N GLY A 76 13.70 3.46 19.05
CA GLY A 76 13.50 4.14 20.36
C GLY A 76 13.13 5.62 20.37
N THR A 77 13.12 6.32 19.27
CA THR A 77 12.67 7.72 19.12
C THR A 77 12.02 7.90 17.76
N GLN A 78 10.81 8.42 17.70
CA GLN A 78 9.93 8.68 16.56
C GLN A 78 10.50 8.21 15.21
N GLY A 79 10.03 7.01 14.75
CA GLY A 79 10.57 6.34 13.59
C GLY A 79 10.76 7.25 12.38
N GLU A 80 12.01 7.51 12.02
CA GLU A 80 12.36 8.17 10.78
C GLU A 80 12.06 7.24 9.61
N LEU A 81 11.41 7.79 8.58
CA LEU A 81 11.22 7.05 7.33
C LEU A 81 12.52 7.09 6.53
N GLN A 82 12.98 5.92 6.10
CA GLN A 82 14.13 5.79 5.22
C GLN A 82 13.68 5.26 3.86
N VAL A 83 14.08 5.94 2.80
CA VAL A 83 13.92 5.45 1.43
C VAL A 83 14.99 4.41 1.16
N LEU A 84 14.60 3.16 1.02
CA LEU A 84 15.52 2.04 0.73
C LEU A 84 15.72 1.84 -0.78
N LYS A 85 14.71 2.20 -1.59
CA LYS A 85 14.77 2.18 -3.04
C LYS A 85 13.95 3.33 -3.58
N GLU A 86 14.58 4.16 -4.39
CA GLU A 86 13.94 5.25 -5.12
C GLU A 86 13.32 4.79 -6.43
N VAL A 87 12.38 5.58 -6.94
CA VAL A 87 11.84 5.44 -8.29
C VAL A 87 12.90 5.84 -9.32
N LYS A 88 12.91 5.19 -10.48
CA LYS A 88 13.81 5.57 -11.58
C LYS A 88 13.59 7.02 -11.99
N HIS A 89 14.69 7.70 -12.29
CA HIS A 89 14.71 9.13 -12.62
C HIS A 89 13.80 9.49 -13.80
N ASP A 90 13.74 8.67 -14.84
CA ASP A 90 12.89 8.89 -16.01
C ASP A 90 11.38 8.77 -15.68
N ILE A 91 11.01 7.88 -14.75
CA ILE A 91 9.64 7.75 -14.26
C ILE A 91 9.28 8.91 -13.32
N ALA A 92 10.23 9.36 -12.50
CA ALA A 92 10.04 10.47 -11.59
C ALA A 92 10.09 11.86 -12.27
N ALA A 93 10.41 11.91 -13.56
CA ALA A 93 10.47 13.15 -14.32
C ALA A 93 9.15 13.93 -14.21
N ASP A 94 9.22 15.25 -14.24
CA ASP A 94 8.08 16.16 -14.07
C ASP A 94 7.24 15.88 -12.80
N GLY A 95 7.89 15.39 -11.74
CA GLY A 95 7.22 15.04 -10.48
C GLY A 95 6.27 13.84 -10.61
N GLY A 96 6.50 12.95 -11.57
CA GLY A 96 5.67 11.78 -11.83
C GLY A 96 4.38 12.07 -12.58
N LYS A 97 4.33 13.09 -13.39
CA LYS A 97 3.15 13.39 -14.24
C LYS A 97 2.83 12.20 -15.14
N GLY A 98 1.57 11.73 -15.10
CA GLY A 98 1.12 10.55 -15.84
C GLY A 98 1.57 9.21 -15.23
N VAL A 99 2.16 9.24 -14.05
CA VAL A 99 2.50 8.05 -13.26
C VAL A 99 1.36 7.72 -12.30
N LEU A 100 1.08 6.44 -12.13
CA LEU A 100 0.13 5.93 -11.17
C LEU A 100 0.90 5.27 -10.01
N ILE A 101 0.76 5.82 -8.79
CA ILE A 101 1.25 5.19 -7.57
C ILE A 101 0.17 4.25 -7.04
N VAL A 102 0.55 3.03 -6.67
CA VAL A 102 -0.37 2.02 -6.14
C VAL A 102 0.15 1.44 -4.83
N ASP A 103 -0.73 1.41 -3.83
CA ASP A 103 -0.52 0.69 -2.58
C ASP A 103 -1.78 -0.13 -2.22
N ASP A 104 -1.66 -1.05 -1.28
CA ASP A 104 -2.79 -1.82 -0.78
C ASP A 104 -3.70 -0.99 0.14
N LEU A 105 -3.10 -0.21 1.00
CA LEU A 105 -3.74 0.51 2.09
C LEU A 105 -3.00 1.81 2.40
N VAL A 106 -3.75 2.88 2.64
CA VAL A 106 -3.23 4.06 3.35
C VAL A 106 -3.79 4.09 4.78
N ASP A 107 -2.91 4.00 5.78
CA ASP A 107 -3.30 4.02 7.20
C ASP A 107 -3.13 5.43 7.81
N THR A 108 -1.99 5.72 8.43
CA THR A 108 -1.69 7.05 9.02
C THR A 108 -1.27 8.08 7.97
N GLY A 109 -0.89 7.63 6.78
CA GLY A 109 -0.42 8.47 5.70
C GLY A 109 1.06 8.84 5.74
N LYS A 110 1.85 8.36 6.70
CA LYS A 110 3.29 8.66 6.77
C LYS A 110 4.03 8.30 5.49
N THR A 111 3.90 7.06 5.04
CA THR A 111 4.49 6.59 3.78
C THR A 111 3.94 7.35 2.58
N ALA A 112 2.63 7.57 2.54
CA ALA A 112 1.98 8.30 1.45
C ALA A 112 2.52 9.74 1.33
N LYS A 113 2.74 10.43 2.44
CA LYS A 113 3.33 11.77 2.45
C LYS A 113 4.74 11.77 1.83
N ALA A 114 5.59 10.84 2.24
CA ALA A 114 6.96 10.74 1.70
C ALA A 114 6.97 10.45 0.19
N VAL A 115 6.07 9.56 -0.28
CA VAL A 115 5.95 9.27 -1.72
C VAL A 115 5.39 10.47 -2.49
N ARG A 116 4.46 11.23 -1.92
CA ARG A 116 3.95 12.47 -2.51
C ARG A 116 5.02 13.53 -2.68
N GLU A 117 5.96 13.63 -1.75
CA GLU A 117 7.10 14.55 -1.86
C GLU A 117 8.03 14.18 -3.02
N MET A 118 8.20 12.88 -3.30
CA MET A 118 8.99 12.39 -4.43
C MET A 118 8.26 12.53 -5.77
N LEU A 119 6.95 12.30 -5.80
CA LEU A 119 6.12 12.26 -7.00
C LEU A 119 4.86 13.15 -6.83
N PRO A 120 5.02 14.47 -6.70
CA PRO A 120 3.92 15.37 -6.37
C PRO A 120 2.83 15.45 -7.45
N ASN A 121 3.15 15.13 -8.71
CA ASN A 121 2.23 15.20 -9.85
C ASN A 121 1.69 13.83 -10.27
N ALA A 122 2.05 12.74 -9.56
CA ALA A 122 1.52 11.42 -9.81
C ALA A 122 0.10 11.26 -9.25
N HIS A 123 -0.70 10.40 -9.86
CA HIS A 123 -1.98 9.98 -9.31
C HIS A 123 -1.76 8.85 -8.30
N PHE A 124 -2.26 9.01 -7.07
CA PHE A 124 -2.05 8.03 -6.01
C PHE A 124 -3.34 7.25 -5.71
N ALA A 125 -3.25 5.93 -5.81
CA ALA A 125 -4.38 5.04 -5.59
C ALA A 125 -4.07 3.94 -4.57
N THR A 126 -5.06 3.61 -3.74
CA THR A 126 -5.01 2.48 -2.81
C THR A 126 -6.29 1.67 -2.89
N VAL A 127 -6.22 0.38 -2.56
CA VAL A 127 -7.43 -0.44 -2.47
C VAL A 127 -8.26 -0.02 -1.26
N TYR A 128 -7.61 0.11 -0.11
CA TYR A 128 -8.23 0.54 1.13
C TYR A 128 -7.67 1.87 1.62
N ALA A 129 -8.50 2.64 2.30
CA ALA A 129 -8.07 3.89 2.93
C ALA A 129 -8.64 4.00 4.35
N LYS A 130 -7.84 4.51 5.26
CA LYS A 130 -8.30 4.91 6.59
C LYS A 130 -8.38 6.44 6.68
N PRO A 131 -9.23 6.99 7.57
CA PRO A 131 -9.51 8.43 7.63
C PRO A 131 -8.27 9.31 7.72
N SER A 132 -7.25 8.92 8.49
CA SER A 132 -6.02 9.72 8.67
C SER A 132 -5.17 9.81 7.40
N GLY A 133 -5.10 8.73 6.60
CA GLY A 133 -4.30 8.68 5.38
C GLY A 133 -5.06 9.10 4.13
N ARG A 134 -6.38 9.01 4.14
CA ARG A 134 -7.27 9.28 3.01
C ARG A 134 -6.98 10.61 2.28
N PRO A 135 -6.70 11.75 2.95
CA PRO A 135 -6.45 13.01 2.26
C PRO A 135 -5.21 13.01 1.36
N LEU A 136 -4.33 12.02 1.49
CA LEU A 136 -3.09 11.91 0.72
C LEU A 136 -3.21 11.06 -0.54
N VAL A 137 -4.35 10.38 -0.75
CA VAL A 137 -4.61 9.56 -1.93
C VAL A 137 -5.73 10.16 -2.78
N ASP A 138 -5.64 9.98 -4.09
CA ASP A 138 -6.60 10.55 -5.04
C ASP A 138 -7.78 9.59 -5.28
N THR A 139 -7.51 8.29 -5.31
CA THR A 139 -8.51 7.26 -5.58
C THR A 139 -8.33 6.06 -4.63
N PHE A 140 -9.42 5.57 -4.08
CA PHE A 140 -9.47 4.35 -3.28
C PHE A 140 -10.82 3.64 -3.47
N VAL A 141 -10.93 2.39 -3.03
CA VAL A 141 -12.19 1.62 -3.17
C VAL A 141 -13.02 1.68 -1.91
N THR A 142 -12.46 1.26 -0.79
CA THR A 142 -13.19 1.10 0.47
C THR A 142 -12.51 1.86 1.59
N GLU A 143 -13.28 2.68 2.29
CA GLU A 143 -12.84 3.29 3.54
C GLU A 143 -13.08 2.33 4.71
N VAL A 144 -12.07 2.15 5.54
CA VAL A 144 -12.11 1.32 6.74
C VAL A 144 -11.79 2.20 7.95
N SER A 145 -12.47 1.99 9.07
CA SER A 145 -12.27 2.81 10.27
C SER A 145 -10.84 2.74 10.78
N GLN A 146 -10.36 3.83 11.40
CA GLN A 146 -8.98 3.97 11.85
C GLN A 146 -8.55 2.90 12.85
N ASP A 147 -9.47 2.44 13.69
CA ASP A 147 -9.30 1.42 14.73
C ASP A 147 -9.40 -0.03 14.22
N THR A 148 -9.42 -0.23 12.90
CA THR A 148 -9.56 -1.56 12.28
C THR A 148 -8.22 -2.04 11.74
N TRP A 149 -7.82 -3.27 12.11
CA TRP A 149 -6.73 -3.97 11.42
C TRP A 149 -7.26 -4.68 10.18
N ILE A 150 -6.65 -4.42 9.02
CA ILE A 150 -6.98 -5.12 7.77
C ILE A 150 -6.03 -6.30 7.63
N TYR A 151 -6.59 -7.51 7.60
CA TYR A 151 -5.85 -8.74 7.32
C TYR A 151 -5.91 -9.01 5.81
N LEU A 152 -4.81 -8.73 5.14
CA LEU A 152 -4.71 -8.93 3.70
C LEU A 152 -4.46 -10.42 3.36
N PRO A 153 -4.80 -10.86 2.14
CA PRO A 153 -4.75 -12.29 1.80
C PRO A 153 -3.38 -12.94 1.91
N TRP A 154 -2.31 -12.16 1.86
CA TRP A 154 -0.93 -12.62 2.07
C TRP A 154 -0.49 -12.61 3.54
N ASP A 155 -1.32 -12.10 4.44
CA ASP A 155 -1.15 -12.29 5.88
C ASP A 155 -1.62 -13.70 6.23
N LEU A 156 -0.72 -14.56 6.65
CA LEU A 156 -0.95 -16.01 6.73
C LEU A 156 -2.00 -16.46 7.74
N THR A 157 -2.36 -15.59 8.70
CA THR A 157 -3.35 -15.89 9.76
C THR A 157 -4.06 -14.62 10.20
N LEU A 158 -5.19 -14.77 10.93
CA LEU A 158 -5.84 -13.67 11.65
C LEU A 158 -5.01 -13.16 12.85
N GLN A 159 -3.78 -13.60 12.95
CA GLN A 159 -2.79 -13.15 13.92
C GLN A 159 -1.52 -12.78 13.16
N PHE A 160 -0.75 -11.84 13.68
CA PHE A 160 0.55 -11.54 13.10
C PHE A 160 1.40 -12.81 13.09
N ALA A 161 1.78 -13.26 11.90
CA ALA A 161 2.75 -14.33 11.71
C ALA A 161 4.04 -13.72 11.13
N PRO A 162 5.18 -13.93 11.77
CA PRO A 162 6.45 -13.48 11.22
C PRO A 162 6.73 -14.21 9.90
N PRO A 163 7.53 -13.62 8.99
CA PRO A 163 8.00 -14.31 7.81
C PRO A 163 8.66 -15.67 8.17
N ILE A 164 8.55 -16.64 7.28
CA ILE A 164 9.09 -18.01 7.51
C ILE A 164 10.58 -17.95 7.93
N ARG A 165 11.34 -17.04 7.36
CA ARG A 165 12.75 -16.84 7.68
C ARG A 165 12.99 -16.47 9.15
N ASP A 166 12.10 -15.69 9.74
CA ASP A 166 12.20 -15.21 11.13
C ASP A 166 11.58 -16.18 12.13
N GLY A 167 10.70 -17.10 11.66
CA GLY A 167 10.07 -18.14 12.47
C GLY A 167 10.87 -19.46 12.59
N ALA A 168 11.99 -19.59 11.87
CA ALA A 168 12.79 -20.82 11.83
C ALA A 168 13.86 -20.95 12.95
N THR A 169 13.87 -20.05 13.93
CA THR A 169 14.74 -20.11 15.14
C THR A 169 13.92 -20.58 16.32
N GLY A 170 13.56 -21.88 16.31
CA GLY A 170 13.00 -22.60 17.45
C GLY A 170 13.60 -23.99 17.55
#